data_75a4cd181a588b8b61db1a94bcbaab48
#
_entry.id   75a4cd181a588b8b61db1a94bcbaab48
#
_cell.length_a   1.000
_cell.length_b   1.000
_cell.length_c   1.000
_cell.angle_alpha   90.00
_cell.angle_beta   90.00
_cell.angle_gamma   90.00
#
_symmetry.space_group_name_H-M   'P 1'
#
loop_
_entity.id
_entity.type
_entity.pdbx_description
1 polymer ?
#
loop_
_entity_poly.entity_id
_entity_poly.type
_entity_poly.pdbx_seq_one_letter_code
_entity_poly.pdbx_strand_id
1 'polypeptide(L)'
;MEITKLECVRCKALHPETLYPSDDSVCVYCKADEAERIEKPTVKVSKKEEQKLTQEAAAHRELALRALARKHMLPFVERFDSNYQAGWVHKDICQRLEQFSHAVTQRESPRLMLFMPPRHGKSTLASIAFPAWHLGRNPEHEFISCSYSGSLAMSFSRKVRHQLREPNYKNVFSDASL
;
A
#
# COMPACT_ATOMS: atom_id res chain seq x y z
N MET A 1 27.91 34.87 -36.56
CA MET A 1 28.72 33.65 -36.33
C MET A 1 28.00 32.50 -37.03
N GLU A 2 28.53 32.04 -38.14
CA GLU A 2 28.01 30.82 -38.79
C GLU A 2 28.40 29.60 -37.93
N ILE A 3 27.40 28.83 -37.50
CA ILE A 3 27.62 27.61 -36.75
C ILE A 3 27.95 26.51 -37.77
N THR A 4 29.19 26.08 -37.81
CA THR A 4 29.63 24.96 -38.61
C THR A 4 28.90 23.69 -38.14
N LYS A 5 28.24 22.98 -39.06
CA LYS A 5 27.53 21.72 -38.78
C LYS A 5 28.26 20.56 -39.43
N LEU A 6 28.46 19.51 -38.67
CA LEU A 6 29.06 18.28 -39.16
C LEU A 6 28.03 17.15 -39.23
N GLU A 7 28.15 16.28 -40.23
CA GLU A 7 27.32 15.11 -40.40
C GLU A 7 27.86 13.94 -39.59
N CYS A 8 27.04 13.36 -38.72
CA CYS A 8 27.40 12.17 -37.97
C CYS A 8 27.42 10.94 -38.89
N VAL A 9 28.50 10.20 -38.95
CA VAL A 9 28.64 9.00 -39.81
C VAL A 9 27.63 7.91 -39.42
N ARG A 10 27.17 7.89 -38.15
CA ARG A 10 26.27 6.85 -37.65
C ARG A 10 24.78 7.19 -37.79
N CYS A 11 24.33 8.37 -37.33
CA CYS A 11 22.92 8.75 -37.43
C CYS A 11 22.56 9.56 -38.67
N LYS A 12 23.56 9.96 -39.45
CA LYS A 12 23.40 10.78 -40.68
C LYS A 12 22.77 12.15 -40.44
N ALA A 13 22.69 12.60 -39.20
CA ALA A 13 22.13 13.91 -38.84
C ALA A 13 23.25 14.98 -38.80
N LEU A 14 22.89 16.21 -39.19
CA LEU A 14 23.77 17.37 -39.07
C LEU A 14 23.65 17.96 -37.66
N HIS A 15 24.74 17.91 -36.92
CA HIS A 15 24.85 18.46 -35.58
C HIS A 15 25.87 19.59 -35.53
N PRO A 16 25.76 20.55 -34.59
CA PRO A 16 26.82 21.54 -34.32
C PRO A 16 28.16 20.86 -34.01
N GLU A 17 29.22 21.45 -34.47
CA GLU A 17 30.61 20.94 -34.28
C GLU A 17 30.92 20.71 -32.78
N THR A 18 30.34 21.49 -31.88
CA THR A 18 30.46 21.33 -30.43
C THR A 18 30.00 19.97 -29.88
N LEU A 19 29.22 19.20 -30.63
CA LEU A 19 28.74 17.87 -30.24
C LEU A 19 29.66 16.73 -30.69
N TYR A 20 30.78 17.04 -31.27
CA TYR A 20 31.80 16.07 -31.63
C TYR A 20 33.01 16.20 -30.69
N PRO A 21 33.36 15.17 -29.94
CA PRO A 21 34.61 15.16 -29.20
C PRO A 21 35.76 15.23 -30.22
N SER A 22 36.80 15.98 -29.92
CA SER A 22 37.97 16.22 -30.80
C SER A 22 38.35 14.96 -31.60
N ASP A 23 38.29 15.10 -32.94
CA ASP A 23 38.67 14.11 -33.97
C ASP A 23 37.71 12.93 -34.24
N ASP A 24 36.48 12.93 -33.71
CA ASP A 24 35.54 11.87 -33.96
C ASP A 24 34.44 12.25 -34.98
N SER A 25 34.14 11.34 -35.88
CA SER A 25 33.05 11.47 -36.85
C SER A 25 31.66 11.04 -36.28
N VAL A 26 31.60 10.72 -35.00
CA VAL A 26 30.38 10.22 -34.28
C VAL A 26 29.97 11.23 -33.21
N CYS A 27 28.74 11.68 -33.26
CA CYS A 27 28.21 12.63 -32.28
C CYS A 27 28.07 12.03 -30.87
N VAL A 28 28.02 12.91 -29.87
CA VAL A 28 27.92 12.54 -28.44
C VAL A 28 26.68 11.66 -28.17
N TYR A 29 25.57 11.88 -28.85
CA TYR A 29 24.36 11.07 -28.69
C TYR A 29 24.55 9.61 -29.16
N CYS A 30 25.19 9.40 -30.29
CA CYS A 30 25.48 8.05 -30.78
C CYS A 30 26.53 7.32 -29.93
N LYS A 31 27.45 8.07 -29.26
CA LYS A 31 28.41 7.50 -28.30
C LYS A 31 27.72 7.14 -26.96
N ALA A 32 26.76 7.95 -26.51
CA ALA A 32 25.96 7.65 -25.32
C ALA A 32 25.15 6.36 -25.52
N ASP A 33 24.48 6.20 -26.69
CA ASP A 33 23.76 4.97 -27.04
C ASP A 33 24.67 3.72 -27.06
N GLU A 34 25.95 3.90 -27.39
CA GLU A 34 26.92 2.81 -27.39
C GLU A 34 27.38 2.45 -25.96
N ALA A 35 27.53 3.44 -25.09
CA ALA A 35 27.79 3.23 -23.68
C ALA A 35 26.62 2.55 -22.96
N GLU A 36 25.38 2.84 -23.35
CA GLU A 36 24.17 2.17 -22.82
C GLU A 36 24.00 0.73 -23.37
N ARG A 37 24.57 0.43 -24.54
CA ARG A 37 24.64 -0.93 -25.10
C ARG A 37 25.73 -1.82 -24.53
N ILE A 38 26.65 -1.28 -23.74
CA ILE A 38 27.60 -2.08 -22.98
C ILE A 38 26.80 -2.86 -21.94
N GLU A 39 26.35 -4.01 -22.36
CA GLU A 39 25.94 -5.20 -21.63
C GLU A 39 25.52 -4.98 -20.18
N LYS A 40 24.22 -4.83 -19.97
CA LYS A 40 23.65 -5.35 -18.72
C LYS A 40 24.07 -6.83 -18.67
N PRO A 41 24.86 -7.25 -17.67
CA PRO A 41 25.23 -8.64 -17.55
C PRO A 41 23.93 -9.46 -17.53
N THR A 42 23.66 -10.17 -18.62
CA THR A 42 22.57 -11.15 -18.65
C THR A 42 23.05 -12.32 -17.82
N VAL A 43 22.91 -12.17 -16.50
CA VAL A 43 23.04 -13.29 -15.58
C VAL A 43 21.95 -14.25 -15.98
N LYS A 44 22.32 -15.35 -16.62
CA LYS A 44 21.41 -16.46 -16.94
C LYS A 44 21.03 -17.11 -15.62
N VAL A 45 20.04 -16.51 -14.93
CA VAL A 45 19.45 -17.08 -13.73
C VAL A 45 18.71 -18.34 -14.16
N SER A 46 18.96 -19.45 -13.50
CA SER A 46 18.25 -20.69 -13.80
C SER A 46 16.77 -20.50 -13.47
N LYS A 47 15.87 -21.19 -14.19
CA LYS A 47 14.41 -21.11 -13.94
C LYS A 47 14.05 -21.39 -12.47
N LYS A 48 14.83 -22.22 -11.77
CA LYS A 48 14.65 -22.51 -10.34
C LYS A 48 15.02 -21.33 -9.45
N GLU A 49 16.08 -20.60 -9.77
CA GLU A 49 16.50 -19.40 -9.03
C GLU A 49 15.53 -18.24 -9.25
N GLU A 50 15.02 -18.08 -10.47
CA GLU A 50 14.00 -17.09 -10.80
C GLU A 50 12.70 -17.36 -10.05
N GLN A 51 12.25 -18.62 -9.97
CA GLN A 51 11.09 -19.02 -9.18
C GLN A 51 11.30 -18.78 -7.68
N LYS A 52 12.48 -19.05 -7.16
CA LYS A 52 12.82 -18.81 -5.75
C LYS A 52 12.81 -17.33 -5.43
N LEU A 53 13.43 -16.49 -6.26
CA LEU A 53 13.43 -15.03 -6.11
C LEU A 53 12.00 -14.44 -6.16
N THR A 54 11.16 -14.94 -7.06
CA THR A 54 9.76 -14.48 -7.13
C THR A 54 8.95 -14.91 -5.90
N GLN A 55 9.19 -16.09 -5.36
CA GLN A 55 8.54 -16.55 -4.12
C GLN A 55 9.00 -15.74 -2.90
N GLU A 56 10.30 -15.48 -2.79
CA GLU A 56 10.86 -14.65 -1.72
C GLU A 56 10.31 -13.21 -1.79
N ALA A 57 10.27 -12.62 -2.97
CA ALA A 57 9.69 -11.30 -3.18
C ALA A 57 8.19 -11.26 -2.83
N ALA A 58 7.43 -12.29 -3.18
CA ALA A 58 6.02 -12.41 -2.81
C ALA A 58 5.83 -12.54 -1.29
N ALA A 59 6.67 -13.32 -0.62
CA ALA A 59 6.66 -13.47 0.84
C ALA A 59 6.98 -12.15 1.55
N HIS A 60 8.01 -11.44 1.10
CA HIS A 60 8.35 -10.11 1.63
C HIS A 60 7.22 -9.10 1.44
N ARG A 61 6.59 -9.09 0.26
CA ARG A 61 5.44 -8.24 -0.02
C ARG A 61 4.27 -8.54 0.91
N GLU A 62 3.97 -9.82 1.14
CA GLU A 62 2.91 -10.23 2.04
C GLU A 62 3.18 -9.78 3.48
N LEU A 63 4.42 -9.95 3.98
CA LEU A 63 4.81 -9.47 5.31
C LEU A 63 4.66 -7.95 5.44
N ALA A 64 5.05 -7.19 4.42
CA ALA A 64 4.88 -5.75 4.39
C ALA A 64 3.40 -5.34 4.41
N LEU A 65 2.54 -6.03 3.65
CA LEU A 65 1.09 -5.79 3.64
C LEU A 65 0.44 -6.10 5.00
N ARG A 66 0.88 -7.18 5.68
CA ARG A 66 0.42 -7.48 7.05
C ARG A 66 0.83 -6.39 8.04
N ALA A 67 2.08 -5.93 7.97
CA ALA A 67 2.58 -4.84 8.81
C ALA A 67 1.79 -3.54 8.58
N LEU A 68 1.48 -3.21 7.33
CA LEU A 68 0.64 -2.06 6.99
C LEU A 68 -0.78 -2.20 7.52
N ALA A 69 -1.42 -3.36 7.36
CA ALA A 69 -2.76 -3.62 7.87
C ALA A 69 -2.82 -3.60 9.41
N ARG A 70 -1.76 -4.03 10.09
CA ARG A 70 -1.62 -3.91 11.55
C ARG A 70 -1.52 -2.45 11.99
N LYS A 71 -0.76 -1.65 11.26
CA LYS A 71 -0.49 -0.25 11.60
C LYS A 71 -1.62 0.68 11.20
N HIS A 72 -2.22 0.47 10.04
CA HIS A 72 -3.21 1.36 9.43
C HIS A 72 -4.54 0.67 9.18
N MET A 73 -5.62 1.37 9.50
CA MET A 73 -6.97 0.82 9.40
C MET A 73 -7.42 0.62 7.94
N LEU A 74 -7.07 1.53 7.03
CA LEU A 74 -7.48 1.40 5.63
C LEU A 74 -6.90 0.16 4.94
N PRO A 75 -5.58 -0.13 5.00
CA PRO A 75 -5.02 -1.38 4.50
C PRO A 75 -5.62 -2.64 5.17
N PHE A 76 -6.04 -2.52 6.44
CA PHE A 76 -6.76 -3.60 7.11
C PHE A 76 -8.12 -3.84 6.45
N VAL A 77 -8.92 -2.79 6.19
CA VAL A 77 -10.22 -2.91 5.52
C VAL A 77 -10.08 -3.50 4.12
N GLU A 78 -9.14 -3.00 3.32
CA GLU A 78 -8.88 -3.47 1.96
C GLU A 78 -8.42 -4.94 1.91
N ARG A 79 -7.78 -5.42 2.96
CA ARG A 79 -7.37 -6.82 3.07
C ARG A 79 -8.55 -7.78 3.25
N PHE A 80 -9.61 -7.34 3.94
CA PHE A 80 -10.81 -8.16 4.17
C PHE A 80 -11.87 -8.01 3.09
N ASP A 81 -11.82 -6.95 2.32
CA ASP A 81 -12.68 -6.72 1.18
C ASP A 81 -11.84 -6.23 -0.02
N SER A 82 -11.44 -7.17 -0.85
CA SER A 82 -10.62 -6.90 -2.05
C SER A 82 -11.31 -5.99 -3.07
N ASN A 83 -12.63 -5.86 -3.00
CA ASN A 83 -13.42 -4.99 -3.87
C ASN A 83 -13.70 -3.63 -3.24
N TYR A 84 -13.17 -3.37 -2.03
CA TYR A 84 -13.40 -2.12 -1.34
C TYR A 84 -12.75 -0.94 -2.06
N GLN A 85 -13.58 -0.01 -2.52
CA GLN A 85 -13.13 1.21 -3.17
C GLN A 85 -13.17 2.39 -2.21
N ALA A 86 -12.03 2.72 -1.64
CA ALA A 86 -11.91 3.82 -0.69
C ALA A 86 -11.87 5.17 -1.40
N GLY A 87 -12.96 5.92 -1.34
CA GLY A 87 -12.97 7.35 -1.67
C GLY A 87 -12.23 8.18 -0.60
N TRP A 88 -12.05 9.47 -0.86
CA TRP A 88 -11.36 10.39 0.05
C TRP A 88 -12.00 10.44 1.46
N VAL A 89 -13.33 10.40 1.52
CA VAL A 89 -14.09 10.39 2.80
C VAL A 89 -13.74 9.15 3.64
N HIS A 90 -13.66 7.97 3.01
CA HIS A 90 -13.32 6.73 3.71
C HIS A 90 -11.89 6.77 4.27
N LYS A 91 -10.96 7.39 3.53
CA LYS A 91 -9.57 7.60 3.98
C LYS A 91 -9.52 8.52 5.20
N ASP A 92 -10.25 9.65 5.17
CA ASP A 92 -10.35 10.58 6.30
C ASP A 92 -10.96 9.92 7.54
N ILE A 93 -12.04 9.15 7.37
CA ILE A 93 -12.67 8.40 8.48
C ILE A 93 -11.69 7.39 9.08
N CYS A 94 -11.00 6.60 8.28
CA CYS A 94 -10.02 5.65 8.77
C CYS A 94 -8.92 6.35 9.58
N GLN A 95 -8.39 7.46 9.06
CA GLN A 95 -7.36 8.23 9.75
C GLN A 95 -7.86 8.80 11.09
N ARG A 96 -9.08 9.32 11.14
CA ARG A 96 -9.68 9.82 12.40
C ARG A 96 -9.93 8.69 13.41
N LEU A 97 -10.34 7.52 12.95
CA LEU A 97 -10.50 6.35 13.80
C LEU A 97 -9.15 5.82 14.32
N GLU A 98 -8.09 5.89 13.52
CA GLU A 98 -6.72 5.60 13.99
C GLU A 98 -6.28 6.58 15.09
N GLN A 99 -6.49 7.88 14.89
CA GLN A 99 -6.20 8.91 15.92
C GLN A 99 -7.03 8.67 17.18
N PHE A 100 -8.30 8.35 17.02
CA PHE A 100 -9.19 8.00 18.14
C PHE A 100 -8.65 6.78 18.92
N SER A 101 -8.27 5.72 18.21
CA SER A 101 -7.67 4.52 18.83
C SER A 101 -6.40 4.86 19.61
N HIS A 102 -5.55 5.71 19.04
CA HIS A 102 -4.31 6.15 19.70
C HIS A 102 -4.61 6.97 20.95
N ALA A 103 -5.53 7.93 20.90
CA ALA A 103 -5.92 8.73 22.05
C ALA A 103 -6.48 7.86 23.20
N VAL A 104 -7.32 6.86 22.88
CA VAL A 104 -7.81 5.88 23.89
C VAL A 104 -6.64 5.12 24.53
N THR A 105 -5.65 4.70 23.75
CA THR A 105 -4.47 3.99 24.27
C THR A 105 -3.64 4.89 25.20
N GLN A 106 -3.64 6.21 24.97
CA GLN A 106 -3.01 7.20 25.85
C GLN A 106 -3.87 7.56 27.08
N ARG A 107 -4.97 6.82 27.30
CA ARG A 107 -5.96 7.08 28.38
C ARG A 107 -6.64 8.44 28.29
N GLU A 108 -6.68 9.02 27.12
CA GLU A 108 -7.51 10.17 26.83
C GLU A 108 -8.97 9.72 26.66
N SER A 109 -9.91 10.66 26.77
CA SER A 109 -11.34 10.41 26.58
C SER A 109 -11.84 11.09 25.30
N PRO A 110 -11.37 10.65 24.11
CA PRO A 110 -11.73 11.28 22.85
C PRO A 110 -13.21 11.06 22.54
N ARG A 111 -13.81 12.00 21.82
CA ARG A 111 -15.20 11.90 21.32
C ARG A 111 -15.20 12.14 19.83
N LEU A 112 -15.79 11.24 19.08
CA LEU A 112 -15.89 11.32 17.62
C LEU A 112 -17.33 11.16 17.18
N MET A 113 -17.81 12.10 16.36
CA MET A 113 -19.11 12.02 15.70
C MET A 113 -18.89 11.86 14.20
N LEU A 114 -19.54 10.85 13.59
CA LEU A 114 -19.48 10.59 12.15
C LEU A 114 -20.84 10.84 11.52
N PHE A 115 -20.94 11.90 10.72
CA PHE A 115 -22.12 12.23 9.94
C PHE A 115 -21.90 11.85 8.49
N MET A 116 -22.69 10.93 8.00
CA MET A 116 -22.58 10.39 6.65
C MET A 116 -23.94 9.94 6.14
N PRO A 117 -24.26 10.11 4.86
CA PRO A 117 -25.46 9.56 4.28
C PRO A 117 -25.55 8.03 4.48
N PRO A 118 -26.75 7.44 4.51
CA PRO A 118 -26.91 6.00 4.57
C PRO A 118 -26.27 5.32 3.34
N ARG A 119 -25.87 4.05 3.51
CA ARG A 119 -25.25 3.19 2.47
C ARG A 119 -23.86 3.62 1.96
N HIS A 120 -23.17 4.52 2.66
CA HIS A 120 -21.80 4.94 2.33
C HIS A 120 -20.73 4.29 3.21
N GLY A 121 -20.94 3.08 3.70
CA GLY A 121 -19.93 2.32 4.43
C GLY A 121 -19.67 2.72 5.88
N LYS A 122 -20.36 3.74 6.45
CA LYS A 122 -20.14 4.22 7.83
C LYS A 122 -20.13 3.08 8.86
N SER A 123 -21.17 2.25 8.87
CA SER A 123 -21.31 1.15 9.84
C SER A 123 -20.28 0.05 9.60
N THR A 124 -19.89 -0.19 8.37
CA THR A 124 -18.83 -1.14 8.03
C THR A 124 -17.49 -0.69 8.62
N LEU A 125 -17.17 0.59 8.47
CA LEU A 125 -15.93 1.14 9.03
C LEU A 125 -15.98 1.26 10.55
N ALA A 126 -16.99 1.97 11.09
CA ALA A 126 -17.02 2.34 12.51
C ALA A 126 -17.51 1.22 13.43
N SER A 127 -18.47 0.38 12.97
CA SER A 127 -19.10 -0.62 13.85
C SER A 127 -18.60 -2.05 13.62
N ILE A 128 -17.82 -2.31 12.57
CA ILE A 128 -17.31 -3.65 12.26
C ILE A 128 -15.78 -3.62 12.16
N ALA A 129 -15.23 -2.90 11.18
CA ALA A 129 -13.80 -2.92 10.92
C ALA A 129 -12.97 -2.27 12.05
N PHE A 130 -13.42 -1.12 12.57
CA PHE A 130 -12.72 -0.43 13.64
C PHE A 130 -12.64 -1.24 14.93
N PRO A 131 -13.72 -1.83 15.48
CA PRO A 131 -13.62 -2.69 16.63
C PRO A 131 -12.67 -3.87 16.43
N ALA A 132 -12.75 -4.55 15.28
CA ALA A 132 -11.87 -5.66 14.97
C ALA A 132 -10.40 -5.21 14.91
N TRP A 133 -10.09 -4.12 14.22
CA TRP A 133 -8.75 -3.58 14.10
C TRP A 133 -8.19 -3.07 15.44
N HIS A 134 -9.01 -2.37 16.22
CA HIS A 134 -8.61 -1.85 17.54
C HIS A 134 -8.28 -2.96 18.53
N LEU A 135 -9.15 -3.99 18.62
CA LEU A 135 -8.94 -5.15 19.49
C LEU A 135 -7.72 -5.99 19.09
N GLY A 136 -7.43 -6.08 17.79
CA GLY A 136 -6.22 -6.76 17.34
C GLY A 136 -4.92 -6.07 17.78
N ARG A 137 -4.95 -4.75 17.94
CA ARG A 137 -3.82 -3.95 18.44
C ARG A 137 -3.75 -3.86 19.96
N ASN A 138 -4.91 -3.93 20.62
CA ASN A 138 -5.06 -3.77 22.05
C ASN A 138 -6.00 -4.87 22.58
N PRO A 139 -5.53 -6.11 22.67
CA PRO A 139 -6.39 -7.26 23.03
C PRO A 139 -6.96 -7.18 24.46
N GLU A 140 -6.34 -6.42 25.35
CA GLU A 140 -6.83 -6.15 26.72
C GLU A 140 -7.97 -5.12 26.78
N HIS A 141 -8.28 -4.43 25.69
CA HIS A 141 -9.35 -3.44 25.69
C HIS A 141 -10.71 -4.10 25.48
N GLU A 142 -11.71 -3.55 26.14
CA GLU A 142 -13.10 -3.93 25.95
C GLU A 142 -13.79 -2.97 24.98
N PHE A 143 -14.73 -3.49 24.20
CA PHE A 143 -15.48 -2.72 23.22
C PHE A 143 -16.98 -2.89 23.43
N ILE A 144 -17.67 -1.82 23.79
CA ILE A 144 -19.12 -1.80 23.97
C ILE A 144 -19.78 -1.17 22.75
N SER A 145 -20.63 -1.92 22.04
CA SER A 145 -21.38 -1.45 20.89
C SER A 145 -22.85 -1.30 21.23
N CYS A 146 -23.35 -0.07 21.16
CA CYS A 146 -24.76 0.25 21.38
C CYS A 146 -25.46 0.59 20.06
N SER A 147 -26.72 0.24 19.95
CA SER A 147 -27.57 0.58 18.81
C SER A 147 -29.01 0.84 19.29
N TYR A 148 -29.84 1.43 18.40
CA TYR A 148 -31.27 1.67 18.70
C TYR A 148 -32.06 0.37 18.84
N SER A 149 -31.57 -0.76 18.34
CA SER A 149 -32.22 -2.06 18.54
C SER A 149 -31.20 -3.14 18.89
N GLY A 150 -31.61 -4.07 19.78
CA GLY A 150 -30.79 -5.19 20.18
C GLY A 150 -30.42 -6.11 19.01
N SER A 151 -31.34 -6.31 18.05
CA SER A 151 -31.08 -7.13 16.85
C SER A 151 -29.96 -6.55 15.99
N LEU A 152 -29.89 -5.23 15.83
CA LEU A 152 -28.85 -4.56 15.08
C LEU A 152 -27.50 -4.62 15.81
N ALA A 153 -27.49 -4.36 17.13
CA ALA A 153 -26.27 -4.51 17.95
C ALA A 153 -25.72 -5.94 17.86
N MET A 154 -26.58 -6.93 17.97
CA MET A 154 -26.21 -8.35 17.80
C MET A 154 -25.66 -8.65 16.39
N SER A 155 -26.23 -8.04 15.36
CA SER A 155 -25.73 -8.19 13.98
C SER A 155 -24.30 -7.67 13.84
N PHE A 156 -23.99 -6.50 14.36
CA PHE A 156 -22.63 -5.95 14.35
C PHE A 156 -21.66 -6.82 15.16
N SER A 157 -22.04 -7.23 16.37
CA SER A 157 -21.24 -8.11 17.21
C SER A 157 -20.91 -9.44 16.51
N ARG A 158 -21.87 -10.05 15.82
CA ARG A 158 -21.63 -11.28 15.04
C ARG A 158 -20.64 -11.05 13.89
N LYS A 159 -20.74 -9.94 13.18
CA LYS A 159 -19.83 -9.61 12.07
C LYS A 159 -18.41 -9.36 12.58
N VAL A 160 -18.24 -8.61 13.66
CA VAL A 160 -16.94 -8.42 14.31
C VAL A 160 -16.35 -9.77 14.71
N ARG A 161 -17.12 -10.61 15.41
CA ARG A 161 -16.66 -11.94 15.83
C ARG A 161 -16.30 -12.85 14.65
N HIS A 162 -17.04 -12.77 13.55
CA HIS A 162 -16.72 -13.49 12.33
C HIS A 162 -15.36 -13.06 11.78
N GLN A 163 -15.14 -11.74 11.66
CA GLN A 163 -13.88 -11.17 11.19
C GLN A 163 -12.68 -11.56 12.07
N LEU A 164 -12.84 -11.55 13.40
CA LEU A 164 -11.82 -11.97 14.37
C LEU A 164 -11.42 -13.46 14.21
N ARG A 165 -12.34 -14.30 13.74
CA ARG A 165 -12.11 -15.75 13.53
C ARG A 165 -11.51 -16.10 12.17
N GLU A 166 -11.47 -15.15 11.25
CA GLU A 166 -10.92 -15.40 9.92
C GLU A 166 -9.41 -15.69 9.97
N PRO A 167 -8.91 -16.63 9.14
CA PRO A 167 -7.47 -16.91 9.05
C PRO A 167 -6.65 -15.68 8.70
N ASN A 168 -7.16 -14.81 7.83
CA ASN A 168 -6.53 -13.56 7.46
C ASN A 168 -6.31 -12.62 8.65
N TYR A 169 -7.25 -12.62 9.62
CA TYR A 169 -7.11 -11.83 10.83
C TYR A 169 -5.95 -12.31 11.70
N LYS A 170 -5.86 -13.61 11.92
CA LYS A 170 -4.75 -14.24 12.68
C LYS A 170 -3.39 -14.00 12.00
N ASN A 171 -3.36 -13.93 10.67
CA ASN A 171 -2.15 -13.59 9.94
C ASN A 171 -1.71 -12.13 10.15
N VAL A 172 -2.64 -11.21 10.39
CA VAL A 172 -2.34 -9.81 10.69
C VAL A 172 -1.99 -9.63 12.18
N PHE A 173 -2.76 -10.24 13.08
CA PHE A 173 -2.61 -10.11 14.53
C PHE A 173 -2.30 -11.47 15.17
N SER A 174 -1.09 -11.96 14.95
CA SER A 174 -0.63 -13.28 15.45
C SER A 174 -0.64 -13.37 16.97
N ASP A 175 -0.48 -12.24 17.66
CA ASP A 175 -0.31 -12.16 19.11
C ASP A 175 -1.64 -11.91 19.85
N ALA A 176 -2.72 -11.62 19.09
CA ALA A 176 -4.05 -11.47 19.66
C ALA A 176 -4.68 -12.84 19.90
N SER A 177 -4.47 -13.41 21.08
CA SER A 177 -5.26 -14.54 21.57
C SER A 177 -6.63 -14.05 22.03
N LEU A 178 -7.61 -14.04 21.13
CA LEU A 178 -9.01 -13.69 21.40
C LEU A 178 -9.86 -14.94 21.57
#